data_c6d11774e4ab75bca9ef5a715e77f104
#
_entry.id   c6d11774e4ab75bca9ef5a715e77f104
#
_cell.length_a   1.000
_cell.length_b   1.000
_cell.length_c   1.000
_cell.angle_alpha   90.00
_cell.angle_beta   90.00
_cell.angle_gamma   90.00
#
_symmetry.space_group_name_H-M   'P 1'
#
loop_
_entity.id
_entity.type
_entity.pdbx_description
1 polymer ?
#
loop_
_entity_poly.entity_id
_entity_poly.type
_entity_poly.pdbx_seq_one_letter_code
_entity_poly.pdbx_strand_id
1 'polypeptide(L)'
;LRLSPRIKYYQYAELSFTHHSNGQDGRALLPNGIINTVNGNFNTNYLTAAYRFGYFTDQLAQHDYFGFHHKVGLQWHKWFAYEPILNGNYGFSRLNYDFSFRVYQNLENRIEKEKWRVNTSLSYAINSLTNYRFLAPKKRLNVELSANYCFPFMQNVFLMATVGYYGEDPYNIYF
;
A
#
# COMPACT_ATOMS: atom_id res chain seq x y z
N LEU A 1 14.80 -13.47 -1.10
CA LEU A 1 15.60 -13.51 -2.34
C LEU A 1 16.91 -12.78 -2.08
N ARG A 2 18.02 -13.53 -2.14
CA ARG A 2 19.34 -12.97 -1.92
C ARG A 2 19.79 -12.37 -3.25
N LEU A 3 19.67 -11.07 -3.40
CA LEU A 3 20.21 -10.41 -4.59
C LEU A 3 21.73 -10.45 -4.52
N SER A 4 22.35 -10.89 -5.60
CA SER A 4 23.79 -10.82 -5.74
C SER A 4 24.24 -9.35 -5.62
N PRO A 5 25.36 -9.04 -4.95
CA PRO A 5 25.86 -7.67 -4.83
C PRO A 5 26.18 -6.98 -6.17
N ARG A 6 26.05 -7.69 -7.30
CA ARG A 6 26.25 -7.17 -8.65
C ARG A 6 24.97 -6.76 -9.37
N ILE A 7 23.78 -7.03 -8.80
CA ILE A 7 22.52 -6.64 -9.43
C ILE A 7 22.16 -5.25 -8.98
N LYS A 8 22.39 -4.26 -9.85
CA LYS A 8 22.02 -2.86 -9.64
C LYS A 8 20.55 -2.59 -9.93
N TYR A 9 19.93 -3.42 -10.74
CA TYR A 9 18.55 -3.28 -11.20
C TYR A 9 17.80 -4.59 -11.02
N TYR A 10 16.55 -4.49 -10.68
CA TYR A 10 15.60 -5.59 -10.76
C TYR A 10 14.29 -5.12 -11.36
N GLN A 11 13.60 -6.03 -12.00
CA GLN A 11 12.24 -5.81 -12.49
C GLN A 11 11.49 -7.15 -12.54
N TYR A 12 10.22 -7.13 -12.18
CA TYR A 12 9.35 -8.29 -12.28
C TYR A 12 7.87 -7.91 -12.28
N ALA A 13 7.04 -8.77 -12.86
CA ALA A 13 5.60 -8.71 -12.73
C ALA A 13 5.16 -9.42 -11.46
N GLU A 14 4.14 -8.86 -10.81
CA GLU A 14 3.50 -9.41 -9.60
C GLU A 14 2.02 -9.59 -9.87
N LEU A 15 1.48 -10.74 -9.51
CA LEU A 15 0.05 -10.98 -9.44
C LEU A 15 -0.28 -11.37 -8.01
N SER A 16 -1.20 -10.66 -7.38
CA SER A 16 -1.62 -10.94 -6.02
C SER A 16 -3.13 -10.94 -5.88
N PHE A 17 -3.65 -11.86 -5.06
CA PHE A 17 -5.02 -11.90 -4.64
C PHE A 17 -5.08 -11.52 -3.16
N THR A 18 -5.92 -10.56 -2.82
CA THR A 18 -5.96 -10.00 -1.47
C THR A 18 -7.40 -9.96 -0.97
N HIS A 19 -7.56 -10.31 0.30
CA HIS A 19 -8.77 -10.10 1.06
C HIS A 19 -8.62 -8.83 1.91
N HIS A 20 -9.65 -7.99 1.92
CA HIS A 20 -9.71 -6.78 2.72
C HIS A 20 -11.04 -6.70 3.44
N SER A 21 -11.03 -6.57 4.75
CA SER A 21 -12.22 -6.34 5.57
C SER A 21 -11.90 -5.38 6.71
N ASN A 22 -12.93 -4.69 7.20
CA ASN A 22 -12.79 -3.81 8.37
C ASN A 22 -13.01 -4.53 9.72
N GLY A 23 -13.27 -5.85 9.70
CA GLY A 23 -13.45 -6.66 10.91
C GLY A 23 -14.73 -6.35 11.70
N GLN A 24 -15.69 -5.61 11.13
CA GLN A 24 -16.96 -5.30 11.77
C GLN A 24 -18.00 -6.40 11.51
N ASP A 25 -18.91 -6.61 12.46
CA ASP A 25 -19.95 -7.65 12.40
C ASP A 25 -21.34 -7.10 11.98
N GLY A 26 -21.52 -5.79 12.02
CA GLY A 26 -22.77 -5.14 11.67
C GLY A 26 -23.08 -5.24 10.18
N ARG A 27 -24.36 -5.16 9.82
CA ARG A 27 -24.75 -5.15 8.40
C ARG A 27 -24.19 -3.89 7.72
N ALA A 28 -23.72 -4.04 6.50
CA ALA A 28 -23.19 -2.93 5.70
C ALA A 28 -24.25 -1.83 5.47
N LEU A 29 -25.50 -2.21 5.35
CA LEU A 29 -26.64 -1.30 5.25
C LEU A 29 -27.56 -1.42 6.45
N LEU A 30 -28.06 -0.29 6.93
CA LEU A 30 -29.17 -0.19 7.85
C LEU A 30 -30.48 -0.62 7.16
N PRO A 31 -31.56 -0.97 7.91
CA PRO A 31 -32.85 -1.39 7.33
C PRO A 31 -33.47 -0.36 6.35
N ASN A 32 -33.13 0.91 6.49
CA ASN A 32 -33.56 2.00 5.60
C ASN A 32 -32.71 2.16 4.34
N GLY A 33 -31.73 1.26 4.09
CA GLY A 33 -30.83 1.32 2.95
C GLY A 33 -29.67 2.31 3.05
N ILE A 34 -29.54 3.00 4.20
CA ILE A 34 -28.41 3.90 4.44
C ILE A 34 -27.18 3.08 4.87
N ILE A 35 -25.99 3.54 4.47
CA ILE A 35 -24.73 2.92 4.87
C ILE A 35 -24.59 2.99 6.40
N ASN A 36 -24.30 1.85 7.00
CA ASN A 36 -24.03 1.75 8.42
C ASN A 36 -22.59 2.19 8.70
N THR A 37 -22.42 3.45 9.08
CA THR A 37 -21.13 4.06 9.37
C THR A 37 -20.58 3.75 10.76
N VAL A 38 -21.37 3.12 11.64
CA VAL A 38 -20.97 2.87 13.04
C VAL A 38 -20.27 1.54 13.19
N ASN A 39 -20.88 0.46 12.68
CA ASN A 39 -20.36 -0.90 12.80
C ASN A 39 -20.64 -1.74 11.56
N GLY A 40 -20.91 -1.10 10.43
CA GLY A 40 -21.16 -1.78 9.17
C GLY A 40 -19.95 -2.59 8.72
N ASN A 41 -20.16 -3.85 8.35
CA ASN A 41 -19.09 -4.64 7.80
C ASN A 41 -18.74 -4.19 6.37
N PHE A 42 -17.46 -4.19 6.10
CA PHE A 42 -16.93 -4.07 4.76
C PHE A 42 -16.03 -5.29 4.49
N ASN A 43 -16.27 -5.93 3.39
CA ASN A 43 -15.53 -7.12 2.99
C ASN A 43 -15.40 -7.16 1.47
N THR A 44 -14.20 -7.28 0.97
CA THR A 44 -13.94 -7.39 -0.45
C THR A 44 -12.70 -8.23 -0.72
N ASN A 45 -12.69 -8.85 -1.90
CA ASN A 45 -11.50 -9.46 -2.45
C ASN A 45 -11.11 -8.72 -3.72
N TYR A 46 -9.83 -8.69 -4.02
CA TYR A 46 -9.34 -8.06 -5.23
C TYR A 46 -8.10 -8.74 -5.79
N LEU A 47 -7.98 -8.64 -7.09
CA LEU A 47 -6.81 -9.03 -7.84
C LEU A 47 -5.97 -7.78 -8.11
N THR A 48 -4.67 -7.86 -7.89
CA THR A 48 -3.73 -6.81 -8.28
C THR A 48 -2.72 -7.38 -9.27
N ALA A 49 -2.64 -6.76 -10.44
CA ALA A 49 -1.55 -6.96 -11.37
C ALA A 49 -0.61 -5.77 -11.24
N ALA A 50 0.67 -6.01 -10.99
CA ALA A 50 1.63 -4.96 -10.76
C ALA A 50 2.96 -5.24 -11.46
N TYR A 51 3.69 -4.16 -11.71
CA TYR A 51 5.06 -4.19 -12.17
C TYR A 51 5.94 -3.53 -11.13
N ARG A 52 6.96 -4.26 -10.70
CA ARG A 52 7.96 -3.78 -9.75
C ARG A 52 9.30 -3.61 -10.43
N PHE A 53 9.94 -2.49 -10.14
CA PHE A 53 11.32 -2.24 -10.57
C PHE A 53 12.06 -1.43 -9.51
N GLY A 54 13.35 -1.57 -9.51
CA GLY A 54 14.19 -0.87 -8.54
C GLY A 54 15.63 -0.76 -8.99
N TYR A 55 16.30 0.17 -8.34
CA TYR A 55 17.69 0.49 -8.56
C TYR A 55 18.40 0.59 -7.22
N PHE A 56 19.62 0.07 -7.18
CA PHE A 56 20.54 0.24 -6.04
C PHE A 56 21.75 1.06 -6.47
N THR A 57 22.19 1.97 -5.61
CA THR A 57 23.47 2.65 -5.80
C THR A 57 24.62 1.67 -5.64
N ASP A 58 25.80 2.07 -6.15
CA ASP A 58 26.99 1.24 -5.97
C ASP A 58 27.28 1.03 -4.48
N GLN A 59 27.43 -0.23 -4.12
CA GLN A 59 27.93 -0.62 -2.83
C GLN A 59 29.43 -0.42 -2.80
N LEU A 60 29.88 0.65 -2.18
CA LEU A 60 31.28 0.83 -1.84
C LEU A 60 31.56 0.08 -0.56
N ALA A 61 32.66 -0.63 -0.49
CA ALA A 61 32.98 -1.68 0.53
C ALA A 61 32.88 -1.23 2.01
N GLN A 62 32.67 0.04 2.29
CA GLN A 62 32.64 0.60 3.65
C GLN A 62 31.50 1.61 3.90
N HIS A 63 30.60 1.79 2.94
CA HIS A 63 29.56 2.82 3.04
C HIS A 63 28.16 2.26 2.92
N ASP A 64 27.22 2.94 3.57
CA ASP A 64 25.78 2.70 3.35
C ASP A 64 25.45 2.89 1.87
N TYR A 65 24.52 2.11 1.35
CA TYR A 65 24.03 2.26 -0.02
C TYR A 65 22.52 2.46 -0.05
N PHE A 66 22.01 2.96 -1.16
CA PHE A 66 20.63 3.35 -1.30
C PHE A 66 19.90 2.45 -2.29
N GLY A 67 18.64 2.18 -1.99
CA GLY A 67 17.73 1.49 -2.88
C GLY A 67 16.50 2.36 -3.19
N PHE A 68 16.15 2.39 -4.46
CA PHE A 68 14.94 3.05 -4.98
C PHE A 68 14.05 1.97 -5.55
N HIS A 69 12.85 1.84 -5.02
CA HIS A 69 11.93 0.79 -5.38
C HIS A 69 10.60 1.38 -5.80
N HIS A 70 10.07 0.89 -6.89
CA HIS A 70 8.82 1.34 -7.47
C HIS A 70 7.90 0.15 -7.70
N LYS A 71 6.60 0.36 -7.49
CA LYS A 71 5.54 -0.55 -7.87
C LYS A 71 4.42 0.24 -8.51
N VAL A 72 4.04 -0.14 -9.71
CA VAL A 72 2.83 0.37 -10.37
C VAL A 72 1.88 -0.79 -10.52
N GLY A 73 0.65 -0.64 -10.07
CA GLY A 73 -0.32 -1.74 -10.06
C GLY A 73 -1.73 -1.30 -10.38
N LEU A 74 -2.47 -2.19 -11.00
CA LEU A 74 -3.90 -2.08 -11.21
C LEU A 74 -4.60 -3.07 -10.28
N GLN A 75 -5.43 -2.55 -9.41
CA GLN A 75 -6.25 -3.30 -8.47
C GLN A 75 -7.67 -3.44 -9.03
N TRP A 76 -8.22 -4.64 -8.99
CA TRP A 76 -9.49 -4.96 -9.60
C TRP A 76 -10.38 -5.75 -8.64
N HIS A 77 -11.54 -5.19 -8.29
CA HIS A 77 -12.49 -5.76 -7.33
C HIS A 77 -13.74 -6.37 -7.98
N LYS A 78 -14.07 -5.98 -9.20
CA LYS A 78 -15.39 -6.18 -9.83
C LYS A 78 -15.90 -7.63 -9.77
N TRP A 79 -15.03 -8.60 -9.90
CA TRP A 79 -15.44 -10.01 -9.93
C TRP A 79 -15.44 -10.69 -8.56
N PHE A 80 -14.79 -10.06 -7.60
CA PHE A 80 -14.51 -10.64 -6.29
C PHE A 80 -15.21 -9.90 -5.16
N ALA A 81 -15.70 -8.70 -5.44
CA ALA A 81 -16.45 -7.90 -4.50
C ALA A 81 -17.95 -8.13 -4.71
N TYR A 82 -18.58 -8.65 -3.70
CA TYR A 82 -20.01 -8.96 -3.75
C TYR A 82 -20.90 -7.78 -3.34
N GLU A 83 -20.33 -6.74 -2.75
CA GLU A 83 -21.10 -5.66 -2.18
C GLU A 83 -21.32 -4.50 -3.16
N PRO A 84 -22.60 -4.18 -3.48
CA PRO A 84 -22.94 -3.05 -4.37
C PRO A 84 -22.39 -1.71 -3.88
N ILE A 85 -22.23 -1.58 -2.56
CA ILE A 85 -21.71 -0.39 -1.88
C ILE A 85 -20.26 -0.10 -2.26
N LEU A 86 -19.48 -1.13 -2.53
CA LEU A 86 -18.07 -1.00 -2.84
C LEU A 86 -17.83 -0.09 -4.05
N ASN A 87 -18.67 -0.20 -5.07
CA ASN A 87 -18.54 0.61 -6.27
C ASN A 87 -18.69 2.11 -5.99
N GLY A 88 -19.68 2.45 -5.15
CA GLY A 88 -19.97 3.85 -4.85
C GLY A 88 -19.01 4.49 -3.85
N ASN A 89 -18.39 3.71 -2.98
CA ASN A 89 -17.58 4.20 -1.87
C ASN A 89 -16.08 4.05 -2.11
N TYR A 90 -15.67 2.92 -2.64
CA TYR A 90 -14.26 2.58 -2.81
C TYR A 90 -13.83 2.53 -4.28
N GLY A 91 -14.74 2.11 -5.15
CA GLY A 91 -14.50 1.91 -6.57
C GLY A 91 -14.02 0.48 -6.88
N PHE A 92 -14.40 -0.01 -8.06
CA PHE A 92 -14.04 -1.36 -8.51
C PHE A 92 -12.63 -1.48 -9.07
N SER A 93 -12.01 -0.37 -9.42
CA SER A 93 -10.67 -0.36 -10.01
C SER A 93 -9.86 0.78 -9.43
N ARG A 94 -8.65 0.48 -9.03
CA ARG A 94 -7.71 1.47 -8.48
C ARG A 94 -6.35 1.34 -9.16
N LEU A 95 -5.77 2.47 -9.50
CA LEU A 95 -4.37 2.57 -9.90
C LEU A 95 -3.55 2.83 -8.64
N ASN A 96 -2.57 1.99 -8.39
CA ASN A 96 -1.68 2.10 -7.24
C ASN A 96 -0.26 2.40 -7.70
N TYR A 97 0.40 3.27 -6.98
CA TYR A 97 1.81 3.53 -7.14
C TYR A 97 2.48 3.58 -5.77
N ASP A 98 3.46 2.72 -5.56
CA ASP A 98 4.27 2.71 -4.36
C ASP A 98 5.70 3.08 -4.73
N PHE A 99 6.25 4.01 -3.98
CA PHE A 99 7.65 4.37 -4.01
C PHE A 99 8.28 4.08 -2.65
N SER A 100 9.47 3.49 -2.63
CA SER A 100 10.21 3.24 -1.41
C SER A 100 11.67 3.62 -1.61
N PHE A 101 12.12 4.58 -0.82
CA PHE A 101 13.53 4.89 -0.66
C PHE A 101 14.06 4.16 0.57
N ARG A 102 15.17 3.43 0.42
CA ARG A 102 15.76 2.62 1.48
C ARG A 102 17.23 2.89 1.63
N VAL A 103 17.68 2.94 2.86
CA VAL A 103 19.10 3.03 3.22
C VAL A 103 19.51 1.71 3.84
N TYR A 104 20.52 1.08 3.26
CA TYR A 104 21.07 -0.18 3.71
C TYR A 104 22.42 0.03 4.34
N GLN A 105 22.63 -0.59 5.49
CA GLN A 105 23.93 -0.66 6.10
C GLN A 105 24.75 -1.75 5.43
N ASN A 106 25.94 -1.39 4.97
CA ASN A 106 26.90 -2.36 4.48
C ASN A 106 27.56 -3.06 5.68
N LEU A 107 27.23 -4.32 5.89
CA LEU A 107 27.84 -5.17 6.91
C LEU A 107 28.85 -6.09 6.21
N GLU A 108 30.10 -6.03 6.63
CA GLU A 108 31.21 -6.84 6.09
C GLU A 108 30.91 -8.36 6.06
N ASN A 109 29.99 -8.82 6.90
CA ASN A 109 29.64 -10.23 7.08
C ASN A 109 28.37 -10.69 6.37
N ARG A 110 28.00 -10.11 5.22
CA ARG A 110 26.98 -10.63 4.31
C ARG A 110 25.52 -10.54 4.70
N ILE A 111 25.15 -9.86 5.76
CA ILE A 111 23.75 -9.61 6.11
C ILE A 111 23.47 -8.13 5.86
N GLU A 112 22.84 -7.85 4.72
CA GLU A 112 22.36 -6.52 4.41
C GLU A 112 21.26 -6.15 5.40
N LYS A 113 21.48 -5.11 6.18
CA LYS A 113 20.49 -4.61 7.12
C LYS A 113 19.91 -3.31 6.61
N GLU A 114 18.60 -3.29 6.41
CA GLU A 114 17.89 -2.06 6.15
C GLU A 114 17.91 -1.18 7.41
N LYS A 115 18.36 0.07 7.26
CA LYS A 115 18.51 1.03 8.34
C LYS A 115 17.33 2.01 8.38
N TRP A 116 16.96 2.51 7.21
CA TRP A 116 15.86 3.43 7.00
C TRP A 116 15.05 3.04 5.80
N ARG A 117 13.76 3.32 5.89
CA ARG A 117 12.86 3.27 4.74
C ARG A 117 11.88 4.43 4.82
N VAL A 118 11.71 5.12 3.72
CA VAL A 118 10.62 6.07 3.52
C VAL A 118 9.76 5.53 2.39
N ASN A 119 8.47 5.38 2.64
CA ASN A 119 7.52 4.91 1.64
C ASN A 119 6.52 6.01 1.32
N THR A 120 6.14 6.08 0.07
CA THR A 120 4.99 6.86 -0.40
C THR A 120 4.09 5.92 -1.17
N SER A 121 2.83 5.83 -0.76
CA SER A 121 1.80 5.06 -1.45
C SER A 121 0.73 5.99 -1.98
N LEU A 122 0.40 5.84 -3.25
CA LEU A 122 -0.67 6.54 -3.93
C LEU A 122 -1.67 5.51 -4.42
N SER A 123 -2.95 5.74 -4.18
CA SER A 123 -4.03 4.91 -4.69
C SER A 123 -5.14 5.79 -5.24
N TYR A 124 -5.45 5.62 -6.51
CA TYR A 124 -6.45 6.42 -7.22
C TYR A 124 -7.57 5.55 -7.76
N ALA A 125 -8.82 5.83 -7.34
CA ALA A 125 -10.00 5.16 -7.86
C ALA A 125 -10.27 5.65 -9.30
N ILE A 126 -10.21 4.73 -10.27
CA ILE A 126 -10.42 5.04 -11.70
C ILE A 126 -11.90 5.37 -11.94
N ASN A 127 -12.81 4.63 -11.31
CA ASN A 127 -14.23 4.85 -11.41
C ASN A 127 -14.70 6.02 -10.54
N SER A 128 -15.76 6.70 -10.96
CA SER A 128 -16.40 7.72 -10.14
C SER A 128 -17.03 7.10 -8.91
N LEU A 129 -16.83 7.74 -7.74
CA LEU A 129 -17.42 7.34 -6.47
C LEU A 129 -18.76 8.03 -6.31
N THR A 130 -19.86 7.29 -6.52
CA THR A 130 -21.21 7.87 -6.60
C THR A 130 -21.80 8.26 -5.27
N ASN A 131 -21.38 7.59 -4.19
CA ASN A 131 -21.93 7.82 -2.85
C ASN A 131 -21.32 9.06 -2.15
N TYR A 132 -20.27 9.64 -2.71
CA TYR A 132 -19.60 10.82 -2.17
C TYR A 132 -19.86 12.08 -2.99
N ARG A 133 -21.11 12.40 -3.23
CA ARG A 133 -21.53 13.53 -4.08
C ARG A 133 -20.92 14.88 -3.70
N PHE A 134 -20.68 15.11 -2.41
CA PHE A 134 -20.17 16.39 -1.92
C PHE A 134 -18.65 16.50 -1.82
N LEU A 135 -17.92 15.37 -1.90
CA LEU A 135 -16.47 15.32 -1.70
C LEU A 135 -15.75 14.57 -2.81
N ALA A 136 -16.44 14.29 -3.91
CA ALA A 136 -16.05 13.30 -4.92
C ALA A 136 -14.62 13.39 -5.48
N PRO A 137 -14.05 14.54 -5.84
CA PRO A 137 -12.69 14.55 -6.39
C PRO A 137 -11.61 14.18 -5.37
N LYS A 138 -11.81 14.56 -4.11
CA LYS A 138 -10.79 14.37 -3.05
C LYS A 138 -10.73 12.93 -2.53
N LYS A 139 -11.84 12.21 -2.56
CA LYS A 139 -11.89 10.83 -2.06
C LYS A 139 -11.43 9.77 -3.05
N ARG A 140 -11.16 10.13 -4.28
CA ARG A 140 -10.59 9.22 -5.28
C ARG A 140 -9.10 8.96 -5.09
N LEU A 141 -8.40 9.88 -4.45
CA LEU A 141 -6.98 9.82 -4.23
C LEU A 141 -6.68 9.58 -2.75
N ASN A 142 -5.96 8.49 -2.48
CA ASN A 142 -5.36 8.24 -1.18
C ASN A 142 -3.85 8.37 -1.32
N VAL A 143 -3.25 9.05 -0.37
CA VAL A 143 -1.81 9.25 -0.27
C VAL A 143 -1.38 8.89 1.13
N GLU A 144 -0.37 8.06 1.27
CA GLU A 144 0.25 7.73 2.54
C GLU A 144 1.76 7.98 2.45
N LEU A 145 2.30 8.62 3.46
CA LEU A 145 3.73 8.76 3.68
C LEU A 145 4.08 8.08 5.01
N SER A 146 4.95 7.09 4.96
CA SER A 146 5.43 6.39 6.15
C SER A 146 6.95 6.32 6.19
N ALA A 147 7.48 6.24 7.40
CA ALA A 147 8.90 6.09 7.66
C ALA A 147 9.14 4.92 8.61
N ASN A 148 10.16 4.12 8.32
CA ASN A 148 10.59 3.01 9.15
C ASN A 148 12.05 3.22 9.54
N TYR A 149 12.37 2.92 10.79
CA TYR A 149 13.72 2.92 11.30
C TYR A 149 14.04 1.60 11.98
N CYS A 150 15.13 0.95 11.55
CA CYS A 150 15.60 -0.29 12.16
C CYS A 150 16.66 0.02 13.21
N PHE A 151 16.42 -0.40 14.44
CA PHE A 151 17.37 -0.18 15.53
C PHE A 151 18.67 -0.98 15.29
N PRO A 152 19.85 -0.35 15.41
CA PRO A 152 21.11 -0.99 15.08
C PRO A 152 21.48 -2.15 16.05
N PHE A 153 21.00 -2.07 17.30
CA PHE A 153 21.30 -3.03 18.37
C PHE A 153 20.22 -4.12 18.55
N MET A 154 19.08 -4.01 17.83
CA MET A 154 18.02 -5.02 17.88
C MET A 154 17.85 -5.63 16.49
N GLN A 155 18.06 -6.93 16.39
CA GLN A 155 17.76 -7.64 15.15
C GLN A 155 16.25 -7.75 14.98
N ASN A 156 15.75 -7.42 13.78
CA ASN A 156 14.34 -7.53 13.42
C ASN A 156 13.36 -6.63 14.18
N VAL A 157 13.84 -5.64 14.93
CA VAL A 157 12.99 -4.63 15.56
C VAL A 157 13.10 -3.33 14.79
N PHE A 158 11.96 -2.79 14.39
CA PHE A 158 11.88 -1.51 13.69
C PHE A 158 10.71 -0.70 14.22
N LEU A 159 10.87 0.61 14.19
CA LEU A 159 9.80 1.58 14.40
C LEU A 159 9.21 1.92 13.06
N MET A 160 7.90 1.83 12.93
CA MET A 160 7.14 2.32 11.78
C MET A 160 6.23 3.46 12.22
N ALA A 161 6.26 4.55 11.49
CA ALA A 161 5.38 5.68 11.73
C ALA A 161 4.76 6.15 10.41
N THR A 162 3.45 6.34 10.38
CA THR A 162 2.78 7.09 9.32
C THR A 162 2.99 8.57 9.62
N VAL A 163 3.65 9.25 8.71
CA VAL A 163 4.07 10.66 8.86
C VAL A 163 3.03 11.59 8.26
N GLY A 164 2.33 11.15 7.22
CA GLY A 164 1.29 11.92 6.56
C GLY A 164 0.31 11.01 5.86
N TYR A 165 -0.95 11.42 5.90
CA TYR A 165 -2.05 10.72 5.25
C TYR A 165 -3.02 11.72 4.64
N TYR A 166 -3.47 11.43 3.43
CA TYR A 166 -4.51 12.16 2.75
C TYR A 166 -5.42 11.17 2.02
N GLY A 167 -6.72 11.32 2.22
CA GLY A 167 -7.71 10.47 1.59
C GLY A 167 -8.57 9.73 2.60
N GLU A 168 -9.14 8.64 2.17
CA GLU A 168 -10.00 7.79 2.99
C GLU A 168 -9.17 6.78 3.76
N ASP A 169 -9.50 6.56 5.03
CA ASP A 169 -8.83 5.55 5.85
C ASP A 169 -8.96 4.17 5.18
N PRO A 170 -7.86 3.51 4.83
CA PRO A 170 -7.90 2.20 4.20
C PRO A 170 -8.46 1.11 5.12
N TYR A 171 -8.49 1.35 6.43
CA TYR A 171 -9.03 0.42 7.42
C TYR A 171 -10.47 0.72 7.80
N ASN A 172 -10.95 1.92 7.50
CA ASN A 172 -12.30 2.32 7.83
C ASN A 172 -12.92 3.15 6.69
N ILE A 173 -13.50 2.45 5.74
CA ILE A 173 -14.02 3.01 4.49
C ILE A 173 -15.19 3.98 4.72
N TYR A 174 -15.76 3.99 5.91
CA TYR A 174 -16.95 4.75 6.24
C TYR A 174 -16.71 6.04 7.05
N PHE A 175 -15.46 6.43 7.29
CA PHE A 175 -15.13 7.65 8.03
C PHE A 175 -14.49 8.73 7.21
#